data_4f0c7ffe2e08783d88dcc2966464d534
#
_entry.id   4f0c7ffe2e08783d88dcc2966464d534
#
_cell.length_a   1.000
_cell.length_b   1.000
_cell.length_c   1.000
_cell.angle_alpha   90.00
_cell.angle_beta   90.00
_cell.angle_gamma   90.00
#
_symmetry.space_group_name_H-M   'P 1'
#
loop_
_entity.id
_entity.type
_entity.pdbx_description
1 polymer ?
#
loop_
_entity_poly.entity_id
_entity_poly.type
_entity_poly.pdbx_seq_one_letter_code
_entity_poly.pdbx_strand_id
1 'polypeptide(L)'
;MAPQTWERWSERFLGHPRWWLVAAAGLTAALWLSHMPALLLHAQLYADDGGWYQGAYSLGPVASLPHPAAGYFVLFQRLVASISLVLPIIAVPTFFNLVALIVEVVGICYLLSRRMTPVIPSASVRVAIAVLVIALPNAYDTPGNLTGTQWHLGLLTFLVVFASSPRRIASHLLDAAIIVVGGLTGPYCILLEPIVLWMWRGNRDRRRFAYLLVGNSLCAVVQLLVIAARLASERSAAPLAAGFYPLVRMIARQVTLGLILGAHGLTQIAGSFVAGNVAVLTVLAAVPLIVCLWAAWHGPAILRAFCFYAFAVFALALAAPSIAGFRWPSLGDPADIVNFHPGGIRYFLYPLLAFAISLGWLAMTYAAPWVSRLLHRSPRSAALPRRGASRRAWVGRVVGVAAAAVLVASALFGVRLDWTYPPYLEEHWAAQVHRIEVAPHGTVVVIPINPRGWTVSLVAR
;
A
#
# COMPACT_ATOMS: atom_id res chain seq x y z
N MET A 1 4.30 -25.63 21.46
CA MET A 1 2.84 -25.42 21.59
C MET A 1 2.16 -25.99 20.36
N ALA A 2 1.14 -26.85 20.55
CA ALA A 2 0.44 -27.51 19.46
C ALA A 2 -0.31 -26.45 18.62
N PRO A 3 -0.34 -26.56 17.25
CA PRO A 3 -1.01 -25.58 16.38
C PRO A 3 -2.46 -25.28 16.75
N GLN A 4 -3.18 -26.30 17.25
CA GLN A 4 -4.58 -26.17 17.69
C GLN A 4 -4.78 -25.33 18.96
N THR A 5 -3.75 -25.20 19.83
CA THR A 5 -3.83 -24.38 21.04
C THR A 5 -3.65 -22.90 20.71
N TRP A 6 -2.81 -22.55 19.74
CA TRP A 6 -2.61 -21.18 19.26
C TRP A 6 -3.84 -20.66 18.50
N GLU A 7 -4.43 -21.49 17.62
CA GLU A 7 -5.65 -21.10 16.90
C GLU A 7 -6.82 -20.87 17.85
N ARG A 8 -7.03 -21.77 18.83
CA ARG A 8 -8.07 -21.59 19.87
C ARG A 8 -7.83 -20.36 20.75
N TRP A 9 -6.56 -20.05 21.05
CA TRP A 9 -6.21 -18.85 21.82
C TRP A 9 -6.45 -17.58 21.00
N SER A 10 -6.04 -17.56 19.75
CA SER A 10 -6.26 -16.44 18.84
C SER A 10 -7.75 -16.21 18.56
N GLU A 11 -8.55 -17.27 18.40
CA GLU A 11 -10.01 -17.16 18.25
C GLU A 11 -10.70 -16.64 19.51
N ARG A 12 -10.26 -17.05 20.70
CA ARG A 12 -10.76 -16.51 21.97
C ARG A 12 -10.37 -15.05 22.17
N PHE A 13 -9.14 -14.71 21.88
CA PHE A 13 -8.62 -13.34 22.01
C PHE A 13 -9.32 -12.39 21.03
N LEU A 14 -9.46 -12.77 19.77
CA LEU A 14 -10.22 -12.05 18.76
C LEU A 14 -11.74 -12.13 18.98
N GLY A 15 -12.18 -12.96 19.93
CA GLY A 15 -13.57 -13.13 20.35
C GLY A 15 -14.13 -12.01 21.22
N HIS A 16 -13.30 -11.23 21.90
CA HIS A 16 -13.75 -10.11 22.74
C HIS A 16 -13.86 -8.82 21.92
N PRO A 17 -15.07 -8.21 21.75
CA PRO A 17 -15.35 -7.41 20.56
C PRO A 17 -14.85 -5.96 20.57
N ARG A 18 -14.40 -5.40 21.67
CA ARG A 18 -14.04 -3.97 21.72
C ARG A 18 -12.60 -3.70 22.14
N TRP A 19 -12.17 -4.25 23.26
CA TRP A 19 -10.84 -4.01 23.81
C TRP A 19 -9.70 -4.49 22.91
N TRP A 20 -9.91 -5.60 22.24
CA TRP A 20 -8.96 -6.17 21.30
C TRP A 20 -8.71 -5.26 20.09
N LEU A 21 -9.76 -4.65 19.49
CA LEU A 21 -9.57 -3.72 18.37
C LEU A 21 -8.85 -2.44 18.82
N VAL A 22 -9.14 -1.96 20.05
CA VAL A 22 -8.42 -0.82 20.62
C VAL A 22 -6.94 -1.17 20.84
N ALA A 23 -6.66 -2.35 21.40
CA ALA A 23 -5.29 -2.82 21.58
C ALA A 23 -4.56 -3.01 20.23
N ALA A 24 -5.25 -3.58 19.24
CA ALA A 24 -4.72 -3.73 17.88
C ALA A 24 -4.45 -2.36 17.23
N ALA A 25 -5.35 -1.40 17.40
CA ALA A 25 -5.16 -0.04 16.89
C ALA A 25 -3.95 0.64 17.56
N GLY A 26 -3.86 0.57 18.89
CA GLY A 26 -2.72 1.14 19.64
C GLY A 26 -1.40 0.50 19.27
N LEU A 27 -1.36 -0.85 19.14
CA LEU A 27 -0.16 -1.56 18.72
C LEU A 27 0.22 -1.22 17.28
N THR A 28 -0.75 -1.14 16.37
CA THR A 28 -0.51 -0.75 14.97
C THR A 28 0.06 0.66 14.89
N ALA A 29 -0.54 1.61 15.61
CA ALA A 29 -0.05 2.98 15.68
C ALA A 29 1.38 3.04 16.26
N ALA A 30 1.65 2.31 17.35
CA ALA A 30 2.98 2.25 17.95
C ALA A 30 4.03 1.65 17.00
N LEU A 31 3.68 0.59 16.25
CA LEU A 31 4.56 -0.01 15.26
C LEU A 31 4.85 0.98 14.10
N TRP A 32 3.85 1.64 13.56
CA TRP A 32 4.07 2.68 12.53
C TRP A 32 4.93 3.83 13.03
N LEU A 33 4.67 4.34 14.23
CA LEU A 33 5.49 5.38 14.83
C LEU A 33 6.92 4.92 15.12
N SER A 34 7.15 3.63 15.37
CA SER A 34 8.50 3.10 15.55
C SER A 34 9.33 3.09 14.27
N HIS A 35 8.69 3.08 13.08
CA HIS A 35 9.39 3.26 11.81
C HIS A 35 9.90 4.68 11.61
N MET A 36 9.14 5.68 12.06
CA MET A 36 9.46 7.09 11.88
C MET A 36 8.91 7.96 13.03
N PRO A 37 9.59 7.99 14.20
CA PRO A 37 9.15 8.82 15.33
C PRO A 37 9.04 10.30 14.98
N ALA A 38 9.85 10.77 14.03
CA ALA A 38 9.84 12.14 13.55
C ALA A 38 8.50 12.58 12.94
N LEU A 39 7.62 11.66 12.52
CA LEU A 39 6.29 12.01 12.02
C LEU A 39 5.47 12.89 12.96
N LEU A 40 5.63 12.73 14.26
CA LEU A 40 4.94 13.52 15.28
C LEU A 40 5.87 14.49 16.02
N LEU A 41 7.12 14.09 16.27
CA LEU A 41 8.06 14.88 17.05
C LEU A 41 8.66 16.04 16.24
N HIS A 42 8.84 15.85 14.94
CA HIS A 42 9.39 16.84 14.00
C HIS A 42 8.59 16.80 12.69
N ALA A 43 7.28 17.01 12.80
CA ALA A 43 6.36 16.89 11.68
C ALA A 43 6.70 17.90 10.58
N GLN A 44 6.78 17.41 9.34
CA GLN A 44 7.07 18.17 8.13
C GLN A 44 6.02 17.85 7.08
N LEU A 45 5.76 18.78 6.15
CA LEU A 45 4.99 18.47 4.95
C LEU A 45 5.83 17.63 3.98
N TYR A 46 5.18 16.69 3.29
CA TYR A 46 5.84 15.77 2.37
C TYR A 46 5.20 15.80 0.97
N ALA A 47 6.02 16.04 -0.03
CA ALA A 47 5.63 15.99 -1.45
C ALA A 47 4.34 16.79 -1.75
N ASP A 48 3.33 16.15 -2.31
CA ASP A 48 2.06 16.78 -2.69
C ASP A 48 1.26 17.35 -1.49
N ASP A 49 1.61 17.02 -0.23
CA ASP A 49 0.97 17.57 0.97
C ASP A 49 1.00 19.10 0.97
N GLY A 50 2.14 19.69 0.55
CA GLY A 50 2.27 21.12 0.37
C GLY A 50 1.28 21.67 -0.67
N GLY A 51 1.12 20.96 -1.78
CA GLY A 51 0.18 21.34 -2.85
C GLY A 51 -1.28 21.26 -2.42
N TRP A 52 -1.65 20.24 -1.60
CA TRP A 52 -3.00 20.15 -1.03
C TRP A 52 -3.29 21.33 -0.12
N TYR A 53 -2.36 21.63 0.80
CA TYR A 53 -2.50 22.73 1.72
C TYR A 53 -2.52 24.09 1.00
N GLN A 54 -1.60 24.33 0.09
CA GLN A 54 -1.56 25.57 -0.73
C GLN A 54 -2.88 25.78 -1.49
N GLY A 55 -3.42 24.71 -2.09
CA GLY A 55 -4.69 24.78 -2.81
C GLY A 55 -5.85 25.18 -1.91
N ALA A 56 -5.97 24.56 -0.73
CA ALA A 56 -6.99 24.92 0.24
C ALA A 56 -6.79 26.34 0.80
N TYR A 57 -5.55 26.71 1.10
CA TYR A 57 -5.20 28.03 1.63
C TYR A 57 -5.50 29.14 0.61
N SER A 58 -5.18 28.99 -0.66
CA SER A 58 -5.35 30.04 -1.68
C SER A 58 -6.77 30.14 -2.22
N LEU A 59 -7.44 29.00 -2.47
CA LEU A 59 -8.76 28.97 -3.09
C LEU A 59 -9.89 28.99 -2.05
N GLY A 60 -9.59 28.64 -0.80
CA GLY A 60 -10.58 28.45 0.25
C GLY A 60 -11.05 27.00 0.39
N PRO A 61 -11.68 26.65 1.56
CA PRO A 61 -11.96 25.27 1.94
C PRO A 61 -12.91 24.55 0.98
N VAL A 62 -13.91 25.23 0.45
CA VAL A 62 -14.91 24.61 -0.43
C VAL A 62 -14.46 24.65 -1.89
N ALA A 63 -13.93 25.76 -2.34
CA ALA A 63 -13.52 25.95 -3.75
C ALA A 63 -12.36 25.05 -4.13
N SER A 64 -11.49 24.62 -3.18
CA SER A 64 -10.40 23.70 -3.44
C SER A 64 -10.84 22.25 -3.68
N LEU A 65 -12.00 21.83 -3.18
CA LEU A 65 -12.47 20.44 -3.21
C LEU A 65 -12.60 19.85 -4.63
N PRO A 66 -13.18 20.53 -5.62
CA PRO A 66 -13.37 19.98 -6.95
C PRO A 66 -12.12 19.96 -7.82
N HIS A 67 -10.98 20.49 -7.33
CA HIS A 67 -9.77 20.57 -8.14
C HIS A 67 -9.05 19.23 -8.21
N PRO A 68 -8.93 18.63 -9.40
CA PRO A 68 -8.19 17.39 -9.57
C PRO A 68 -6.68 17.63 -9.40
N ALA A 69 -5.94 16.56 -9.27
CA ALA A 69 -4.48 16.58 -9.29
C ALA A 69 -3.95 15.35 -10.01
N ALA A 70 -2.81 15.48 -10.66
CA ALA A 70 -2.21 14.41 -11.46
C ALA A 70 -3.19 13.77 -12.47
N GLY A 71 -4.20 14.53 -12.93
CA GLY A 71 -5.20 14.10 -13.91
C GLY A 71 -6.37 13.28 -13.35
N TYR A 72 -6.55 13.18 -12.04
CA TYR A 72 -7.68 12.50 -11.40
C TYR A 72 -8.15 13.23 -10.14
N PHE A 73 -9.30 12.83 -9.61
CA PHE A 73 -9.89 13.45 -8.42
C PHE A 73 -9.28 12.89 -7.14
N VAL A 74 -9.04 13.76 -6.14
CA VAL A 74 -8.31 13.45 -4.88
C VAL A 74 -9.08 14.01 -3.68
N LEU A 75 -10.30 13.51 -3.48
CA LEU A 75 -11.24 14.05 -2.50
C LEU A 75 -10.69 14.06 -1.07
N PHE A 76 -10.09 12.96 -0.60
CA PHE A 76 -9.68 12.83 0.80
C PHE A 76 -8.61 13.85 1.16
N GLN A 77 -7.57 13.99 0.36
CA GLN A 77 -6.50 14.96 0.60
C GLN A 77 -7.04 16.40 0.60
N ARG A 78 -7.94 16.71 -0.33
CA ARG A 78 -8.57 18.02 -0.38
C ARG A 78 -9.44 18.32 0.85
N LEU A 79 -10.23 17.33 1.30
CA LEU A 79 -11.03 17.45 2.53
C LEU A 79 -10.15 17.70 3.76
N VAL A 80 -9.10 16.92 3.93
CA VAL A 80 -8.17 17.05 5.06
C VAL A 80 -7.45 18.40 5.02
N ALA A 81 -6.98 18.82 3.84
CA ALA A 81 -6.36 20.13 3.68
C ALA A 81 -7.36 21.27 3.98
N SER A 82 -8.62 21.14 3.56
CA SER A 82 -9.66 22.13 3.86
C SER A 82 -9.97 22.21 5.36
N ILE A 83 -10.05 21.06 6.04
CA ILE A 83 -10.26 21.00 7.48
C ILE A 83 -9.06 21.62 8.22
N SER A 84 -7.84 21.43 7.74
CA SER A 84 -6.64 21.95 8.39
C SER A 84 -6.58 23.47 8.43
N LEU A 85 -7.36 24.18 7.63
CA LEU A 85 -7.41 25.66 7.63
C LEU A 85 -7.96 26.26 8.94
N VAL A 86 -8.65 25.48 9.77
CA VAL A 86 -9.10 25.90 11.10
C VAL A 86 -7.99 25.81 12.16
N LEU A 87 -6.87 25.21 11.80
CA LEU A 87 -5.72 25.01 12.68
C LEU A 87 -4.66 26.11 12.44
N PRO A 88 -3.82 26.42 13.44
CA PRO A 88 -2.62 27.20 13.22
C PRO A 88 -1.72 26.52 12.17
N ILE A 89 -1.10 27.29 11.30
CA ILE A 89 -0.24 26.77 10.21
C ILE A 89 0.84 25.82 10.74
N ILE A 90 1.37 26.13 11.92
CA ILE A 90 2.39 25.30 12.58
C ILE A 90 1.93 23.87 12.86
N ALA A 91 0.63 23.65 13.10
CA ALA A 91 0.06 22.34 13.43
C ALA A 91 -0.32 21.50 12.19
N VAL A 92 -0.28 22.08 10.99
CA VAL A 92 -0.76 21.42 9.76
C VAL A 92 0.01 20.12 9.44
N PRO A 93 1.35 20.07 9.48
CA PRO A 93 2.07 18.83 9.21
C PRO A 93 1.71 17.71 10.20
N THR A 94 1.65 18.03 11.50
CA THR A 94 1.26 17.05 12.53
C THR A 94 -0.15 16.53 12.29
N PHE A 95 -1.08 17.39 11.92
CA PHE A 95 -2.45 16.99 11.60
C PHE A 95 -2.50 16.06 10.38
N PHE A 96 -1.76 16.36 9.31
CA PHE A 96 -1.70 15.52 8.12
C PHE A 96 -1.13 14.14 8.44
N ASN A 97 -0.04 14.08 9.19
CA ASN A 97 0.60 12.83 9.59
C ASN A 97 -0.29 11.99 10.50
N LEU A 98 -1.03 12.63 11.44
CA LEU A 98 -2.01 11.93 12.29
C LEU A 98 -3.17 11.35 11.48
N VAL A 99 -3.69 12.10 10.51
CA VAL A 99 -4.76 11.61 9.64
C VAL A 99 -4.28 10.45 8.78
N ALA A 100 -3.06 10.51 8.25
CA ALA A 100 -2.45 9.41 7.52
C ALA A 100 -2.32 8.16 8.40
N LEU A 101 -1.78 8.30 9.59
CA LEU A 101 -1.67 7.20 10.56
C LEU A 101 -3.03 6.57 10.90
N ILE A 102 -4.09 7.39 11.07
CA ILE A 102 -5.46 6.89 11.32
C ILE A 102 -5.94 6.02 10.15
N VAL A 103 -5.74 6.45 8.90
CA VAL A 103 -6.14 5.65 7.71
C VAL A 103 -5.46 4.30 7.70
N GLU A 104 -4.17 4.25 7.98
CA GLU A 104 -3.37 3.02 8.04
C GLU A 104 -3.85 2.09 9.16
N VAL A 105 -4.06 2.63 10.36
CA VAL A 105 -4.57 1.89 11.51
C VAL A 105 -5.97 1.31 11.22
N VAL A 106 -6.85 2.11 10.61
CA VAL A 106 -8.20 1.66 10.23
C VAL A 106 -8.13 0.51 9.23
N GLY A 107 -7.23 0.56 8.25
CA GLY A 107 -7.01 -0.52 7.28
C GLY A 107 -6.63 -1.84 7.96
N ILE A 108 -5.68 -1.80 8.87
CA ILE A 108 -5.25 -2.97 9.65
C ILE A 108 -6.36 -3.49 10.58
N CYS A 109 -7.03 -2.61 11.31
CA CYS A 109 -8.16 -2.98 12.18
C CYS A 109 -9.31 -3.62 11.38
N TYR A 110 -9.56 -3.12 10.17
CA TYR A 110 -10.58 -3.67 9.29
C TYR A 110 -10.21 -5.10 8.84
N LEU A 111 -8.96 -5.34 8.42
CA LEU A 111 -8.44 -6.65 8.07
C LEU A 111 -8.56 -7.65 9.25
N LEU A 112 -8.24 -7.19 10.45
CA LEU A 112 -8.30 -8.00 11.67
C LEU A 112 -9.73 -8.20 12.18
N SER A 113 -10.71 -7.44 11.72
CA SER A 113 -12.09 -7.48 12.19
C SER A 113 -12.77 -8.82 11.91
N ARG A 114 -13.83 -9.12 12.69
CA ARG A 114 -14.68 -10.31 12.49
C ARG A 114 -15.33 -10.34 11.10
N ARG A 115 -15.44 -9.20 10.44
CA ARG A 115 -16.04 -9.10 9.11
C ARG A 115 -15.19 -9.78 8.04
N MET A 116 -13.88 -9.92 8.28
CA MET A 116 -12.96 -10.64 7.40
C MET A 116 -12.91 -12.15 7.68
N THR A 117 -13.48 -12.65 8.78
CA THR A 117 -13.45 -14.07 9.13
C THR A 117 -14.04 -15.01 8.07
N PRO A 118 -15.17 -14.70 7.40
CA PRO A 118 -15.68 -15.58 6.35
C PRO A 118 -14.78 -15.65 5.11
N VAL A 119 -13.91 -14.68 4.92
CA VAL A 119 -13.03 -14.54 3.74
C VAL A 119 -11.63 -15.09 4.03
N ILE A 120 -11.11 -14.76 5.20
CA ILE A 120 -9.84 -15.26 5.75
C ILE A 120 -10.14 -15.86 7.12
N PRO A 121 -10.53 -17.14 7.19
CA PRO A 121 -11.00 -17.76 8.44
C PRO A 121 -9.93 -17.76 9.55
N SER A 122 -8.68 -18.08 9.21
CA SER A 122 -7.60 -18.16 10.19
C SER A 122 -7.22 -16.77 10.72
N ALA A 123 -7.32 -16.58 12.03
CA ALA A 123 -6.92 -15.37 12.71
C ALA A 123 -5.41 -15.12 12.59
N SER A 124 -4.60 -16.18 12.68
CA SER A 124 -3.15 -16.12 12.54
C SER A 124 -2.74 -15.63 11.14
N VAL A 125 -3.47 -16.04 10.10
CA VAL A 125 -3.23 -15.54 8.72
C VAL A 125 -3.56 -14.06 8.63
N ARG A 126 -4.67 -13.58 9.21
CA ARG A 126 -4.99 -12.14 9.23
C ARG A 126 -3.93 -11.33 9.96
N VAL A 127 -3.45 -11.82 11.11
CA VAL A 127 -2.36 -11.18 11.86
C VAL A 127 -1.06 -11.20 11.05
N ALA A 128 -0.72 -12.32 10.40
CA ALA A 128 0.48 -12.39 9.56
C ALA A 128 0.44 -11.40 8.39
N ILE A 129 -0.73 -11.25 7.73
CA ILE A 129 -0.91 -10.24 6.67
C ILE A 129 -0.80 -8.82 7.25
N ALA A 130 -1.38 -8.55 8.43
CA ALA A 130 -1.28 -7.25 9.08
C ALA A 130 0.17 -6.89 9.41
N VAL A 131 0.92 -7.83 10.00
CA VAL A 131 2.35 -7.65 10.28
C VAL A 131 3.14 -7.43 8.99
N LEU A 132 2.84 -8.18 7.94
CA LEU A 132 3.49 -8.04 6.65
C LEU A 132 3.21 -6.65 6.02
N VAL A 133 1.99 -6.13 6.14
CA VAL A 133 1.67 -4.78 5.64
C VAL A 133 2.46 -3.72 6.41
N ILE A 134 2.52 -3.83 7.75
CA ILE A 134 3.24 -2.87 8.60
C ILE A 134 4.75 -2.95 8.37
N ALA A 135 5.30 -4.15 8.29
CA ALA A 135 6.74 -4.40 8.19
C ALA A 135 7.23 -4.56 6.75
N LEU A 136 6.47 -4.11 5.76
CA LEU A 136 6.82 -4.28 4.35
C LEU A 136 8.11 -3.49 4.04
N PRO A 137 9.20 -4.15 3.67
CA PRO A 137 10.42 -3.42 3.30
C PRO A 137 10.23 -2.70 1.97
N ASN A 138 11.04 -1.69 1.72
CA ASN A 138 10.97 -0.86 0.51
C ASN A 138 9.61 -0.20 0.28
N ALA A 139 8.96 0.28 1.36
CA ALA A 139 7.62 0.89 1.29
C ALA A 139 7.53 2.26 2.00
N TYR A 140 8.66 2.86 2.38
CA TYR A 140 8.73 4.04 3.24
C TYR A 140 8.10 5.34 2.67
N ASP A 141 7.81 5.40 1.37
CA ASP A 141 7.21 6.58 0.71
C ASP A 141 5.68 6.66 0.91
N THR A 142 5.05 5.57 1.34
CA THR A 142 3.58 5.52 1.45
C THR A 142 3.03 5.82 2.84
N PRO A 143 3.68 5.43 3.96
CA PRO A 143 3.11 5.67 5.27
C PRO A 143 3.44 7.06 5.82
N GLY A 144 2.58 7.52 6.73
CA GLY A 144 2.83 8.69 7.56
C GLY A 144 2.71 10.05 6.86
N ASN A 145 2.22 10.11 5.62
CA ASN A 145 1.97 11.36 4.91
C ASN A 145 0.58 11.35 4.25
N LEU A 146 0.00 12.53 4.08
CA LEU A 146 -1.35 12.64 3.53
C LEU A 146 -1.41 12.18 2.07
N THR A 147 -0.37 12.44 1.30
CA THR A 147 -0.24 12.01 -0.11
C THR A 147 -0.31 10.48 -0.22
N GLY A 148 0.34 9.74 0.69
CA GLY A 148 0.36 8.28 0.73
C GLY A 148 -0.98 7.64 1.07
N THR A 149 -1.90 8.37 1.72
CA THR A 149 -3.20 7.82 2.16
C THR A 149 -4.03 7.22 1.05
N GLN A 150 -3.91 7.72 -0.19
CA GLN A 150 -4.65 7.17 -1.33
C GLN A 150 -4.37 5.68 -1.57
N TRP A 151 -3.13 5.23 -1.34
CA TRP A 151 -2.74 3.83 -1.49
C TRP A 151 -3.38 2.95 -0.41
N HIS A 152 -3.38 3.41 0.83
CA HIS A 152 -4.00 2.72 1.95
C HIS A 152 -5.54 2.73 1.86
N LEU A 153 -6.14 3.82 1.38
CA LEU A 153 -7.58 3.89 1.08
C LEU A 153 -7.99 2.91 -0.02
N GLY A 154 -7.17 2.77 -1.06
CA GLY A 154 -7.39 1.77 -2.11
C GLY A 154 -7.39 0.33 -1.56
N LEU A 155 -6.45 0.00 -0.66
CA LEU A 155 -6.44 -1.28 0.06
C LEU A 155 -7.67 -1.47 0.95
N LEU A 156 -8.03 -0.44 1.71
CA LEU A 156 -9.21 -0.47 2.58
C LEU A 156 -10.50 -0.66 1.77
N THR A 157 -10.63 0.03 0.64
CA THR A 157 -11.77 -0.12 -0.28
C THR A 157 -11.87 -1.56 -0.81
N PHE A 158 -10.74 -2.16 -1.19
CA PHE A 158 -10.67 -3.57 -1.58
C PHE A 158 -11.15 -4.49 -0.45
N LEU A 159 -10.70 -4.27 0.80
CA LEU A 159 -11.13 -5.08 1.95
C LEU A 159 -12.63 -4.96 2.22
N VAL A 160 -13.21 -3.76 2.08
CA VAL A 160 -14.66 -3.52 2.23
C VAL A 160 -15.46 -4.35 1.26
N VAL A 161 -15.04 -4.46 0.01
CA VAL A 161 -15.74 -5.26 -1.01
C VAL A 161 -15.82 -6.74 -0.61
N PHE A 162 -14.76 -7.28 -0.01
CA PHE A 162 -14.73 -8.69 0.40
C PHE A 162 -15.33 -8.99 1.77
N ALA A 163 -15.41 -8.01 2.65
CA ALA A 163 -15.88 -8.21 4.01
C ALA A 163 -17.33 -8.75 4.06
N SER A 164 -17.70 -9.43 5.14
CA SER A 164 -19.08 -9.86 5.35
C SER A 164 -20.03 -8.68 5.54
N SER A 165 -21.32 -8.90 5.24
CA SER A 165 -22.36 -7.88 5.39
C SER A 165 -22.41 -7.34 6.80
N PRO A 166 -22.47 -6.01 6.96
CA PRO A 166 -22.62 -5.40 8.28
C PRO A 166 -24.00 -5.72 8.87
N ARG A 167 -24.05 -5.77 10.19
CA ARG A 167 -25.33 -5.98 10.93
C ARG A 167 -25.96 -4.69 11.41
N ARG A 168 -25.21 -3.59 11.42
CA ARG A 168 -25.65 -2.27 11.93
C ARG A 168 -25.63 -1.24 10.83
N ILE A 169 -26.59 -0.33 10.84
CA ILE A 169 -26.68 0.78 9.88
C ILE A 169 -25.39 1.60 9.88
N ALA A 170 -24.83 1.93 11.05
CA ALA A 170 -23.56 2.66 11.14
C ALA A 170 -22.40 1.97 10.39
N SER A 171 -22.36 0.63 10.36
CA SER A 171 -21.35 -0.09 9.62
C SER A 171 -21.61 -0.11 8.11
N HIS A 172 -22.88 -0.04 7.68
CA HIS A 172 -23.22 0.18 6.26
C HIS A 172 -22.82 1.58 5.80
N LEU A 173 -23.08 2.59 6.63
CA LEU A 173 -22.66 3.97 6.36
C LEU A 173 -21.14 4.10 6.30
N LEU A 174 -20.42 3.41 7.20
CA LEU A 174 -18.96 3.35 7.15
C LEU A 174 -18.44 2.71 5.85
N ASP A 175 -19.01 1.56 5.43
CA ASP A 175 -18.65 0.92 4.17
C ASP A 175 -18.90 1.86 2.98
N ALA A 176 -20.07 2.50 2.95
CA ALA A 176 -20.42 3.46 1.90
C ALA A 176 -19.46 4.67 1.90
N ALA A 177 -19.14 5.21 3.07
CA ALA A 177 -18.19 6.30 3.20
C ALA A 177 -16.79 5.90 2.70
N ILE A 178 -16.30 4.70 3.06
CA ILE A 178 -15.01 4.20 2.58
C ILE A 178 -15.02 4.04 1.05
N ILE A 179 -16.09 3.48 0.47
CA ILE A 179 -16.21 3.34 -0.99
C ILE A 179 -16.20 4.71 -1.68
N VAL A 180 -16.97 5.68 -1.18
CA VAL A 180 -17.05 7.01 -1.79
C VAL A 180 -15.74 7.78 -1.62
N VAL A 181 -15.24 7.86 -0.39
CA VAL A 181 -14.00 8.59 -0.11
C VAL A 181 -12.81 7.93 -0.82
N GLY A 182 -12.65 6.61 -0.71
CA GLY A 182 -11.56 5.89 -1.39
C GLY A 182 -11.71 5.91 -2.91
N GLY A 183 -12.94 5.76 -3.42
CA GLY A 183 -13.20 5.78 -4.86
C GLY A 183 -13.00 7.16 -5.51
N LEU A 184 -13.26 8.25 -4.78
CA LEU A 184 -12.97 9.61 -5.22
C LEU A 184 -11.56 10.09 -4.84
N THR A 185 -10.72 9.19 -4.31
CA THR A 185 -9.33 9.50 -3.94
C THR A 185 -8.38 8.65 -4.78
N GLY A 186 -8.33 8.94 -6.06
CA GLY A 186 -7.53 8.18 -7.03
C GLY A 186 -8.37 7.23 -7.90
N PRO A 187 -7.80 6.67 -8.97
CA PRO A 187 -8.54 5.88 -9.96
C PRO A 187 -8.82 4.43 -9.52
N TYR A 188 -8.69 4.11 -8.24
CA TYR A 188 -8.83 2.76 -7.69
C TYR A 188 -10.21 2.15 -7.91
N CYS A 189 -11.27 2.97 -7.88
CA CYS A 189 -12.65 2.53 -8.14
C CYS A 189 -12.81 1.96 -9.56
N ILE A 190 -12.13 2.52 -10.56
CA ILE A 190 -12.17 2.01 -11.94
C ILE A 190 -11.61 0.59 -11.99
N LEU A 191 -10.49 0.36 -11.32
CA LEU A 191 -9.81 -0.93 -11.29
C LEU A 191 -10.50 -1.96 -10.39
N LEU A 192 -11.26 -1.48 -9.39
CA LEU A 192 -12.04 -2.31 -8.49
C LEU A 192 -13.39 -2.74 -9.10
N GLU A 193 -13.90 -2.00 -10.09
CA GLU A 193 -15.22 -2.22 -10.70
C GLU A 193 -15.44 -3.66 -11.19
N PRO A 194 -14.52 -4.30 -11.93
CA PRO A 194 -14.69 -5.69 -12.35
C PRO A 194 -14.84 -6.65 -11.17
N ILE A 195 -14.14 -6.37 -10.06
CA ILE A 195 -14.17 -7.21 -8.86
C ILE A 195 -15.50 -7.03 -8.13
N VAL A 196 -15.98 -5.81 -7.98
CA VAL A 196 -17.29 -5.52 -7.35
C VAL A 196 -18.42 -6.15 -8.14
N LEU A 197 -18.36 -6.05 -9.48
CA LEU A 197 -19.33 -6.66 -10.39
C LEU A 197 -19.29 -8.19 -10.29
N TRP A 198 -18.12 -8.79 -10.22
CA TRP A 198 -17.96 -10.23 -10.00
C TRP A 198 -18.55 -10.67 -8.67
N MET A 199 -18.29 -9.94 -7.58
CA MET A 199 -18.84 -10.21 -6.26
C MET A 199 -20.36 -10.05 -6.22
N TRP A 200 -20.91 -9.04 -6.89
CA TRP A 200 -22.36 -8.82 -6.99
C TRP A 200 -23.06 -9.98 -7.72
N ARG A 201 -22.49 -10.47 -8.80
CA ARG A 201 -23.04 -11.60 -9.58
C ARG A 201 -22.96 -12.91 -8.81
N GLY A 202 -21.87 -13.15 -8.08
CA GLY A 202 -21.58 -14.42 -7.40
C GLY A 202 -22.14 -14.54 -5.97
N ASN A 203 -22.68 -13.45 -5.39
CA ASN A 203 -23.05 -13.45 -3.97
C ASN A 203 -24.57 -13.48 -3.75
N ARG A 204 -24.99 -14.14 -2.64
CA ARG A 204 -26.40 -14.22 -2.24
C ARG A 204 -26.94 -12.90 -1.67
N ASP A 205 -26.10 -12.07 -1.06
CA ASP A 205 -26.47 -10.74 -0.52
C ASP A 205 -26.42 -9.67 -1.61
N ARG A 206 -27.29 -9.81 -2.59
CA ARG A 206 -27.34 -8.88 -3.74
C ARG A 206 -27.62 -7.43 -3.33
N ARG A 207 -28.36 -7.19 -2.23
CA ARG A 207 -28.69 -5.82 -1.79
C ARG A 207 -27.44 -5.08 -1.35
N ARG A 208 -26.60 -5.73 -0.53
CA ARG A 208 -25.31 -5.15 -0.12
C ARG A 208 -24.41 -4.87 -1.31
N PHE A 209 -24.22 -5.86 -2.16
CA PHE A 209 -23.35 -5.68 -3.31
C PHE A 209 -23.92 -4.72 -4.34
N ALA A 210 -25.23 -4.51 -4.41
CA ALA A 210 -25.85 -3.51 -5.26
C ALA A 210 -25.46 -2.09 -4.84
N TYR A 211 -25.52 -1.73 -3.54
CA TYR A 211 -25.10 -0.39 -3.15
C TYR A 211 -23.59 -0.16 -3.23
N LEU A 212 -22.78 -1.20 -2.98
CA LEU A 212 -21.33 -1.11 -3.21
C LEU A 212 -21.01 -0.92 -4.69
N LEU A 213 -21.70 -1.68 -5.57
CA LEU A 213 -21.55 -1.54 -7.01
C LEU A 213 -21.97 -0.14 -7.48
N VAL A 214 -23.16 0.31 -7.11
CA VAL A 214 -23.65 1.65 -7.48
C VAL A 214 -22.70 2.74 -6.98
N GLY A 215 -22.29 2.69 -5.71
CA GLY A 215 -21.36 3.67 -5.14
C GLY A 215 -20.01 3.67 -5.84
N ASN A 216 -19.44 2.48 -6.10
CA ASN A 216 -18.17 2.36 -6.81
C ASN A 216 -18.27 2.79 -8.27
N SER A 217 -19.36 2.41 -8.98
CA SER A 217 -19.59 2.81 -10.38
C SER A 217 -19.76 4.32 -10.52
N LEU A 218 -20.48 4.96 -9.61
CA LEU A 218 -20.60 6.43 -9.60
C LEU A 218 -19.23 7.11 -9.42
N CYS A 219 -18.44 6.61 -8.47
CA CYS A 219 -17.06 7.10 -8.31
C CYS A 219 -16.22 6.87 -9.55
N ALA A 220 -16.32 5.67 -10.18
CA ALA A 220 -15.60 5.35 -11.40
C ALA A 220 -15.99 6.27 -12.57
N VAL A 221 -17.28 6.56 -12.74
CA VAL A 221 -17.75 7.52 -13.75
C VAL A 221 -17.19 8.90 -13.51
N VAL A 222 -17.25 9.41 -12.26
CA VAL A 222 -16.65 10.73 -11.92
C VAL A 222 -15.14 10.73 -12.24
N GLN A 223 -14.40 9.71 -11.83
CA GLN A 223 -12.96 9.61 -12.12
C GLN A 223 -12.68 9.57 -13.63
N LEU A 224 -13.43 8.77 -14.39
CA LEU A 224 -13.27 8.67 -15.85
C LEU A 224 -13.55 10.00 -16.53
N LEU A 225 -14.59 10.74 -16.11
CA LEU A 225 -14.89 12.07 -16.66
C LEU A 225 -13.77 13.07 -16.37
N VAL A 226 -13.22 13.06 -15.13
CA VAL A 226 -12.10 13.93 -14.76
C VAL A 226 -10.84 13.56 -15.56
N ILE A 227 -10.52 12.27 -15.66
CA ILE A 227 -9.37 11.79 -16.43
C ILE A 227 -9.52 12.18 -17.90
N ALA A 228 -10.70 11.97 -18.51
CA ALA A 228 -10.94 12.33 -19.89
C ALA A 228 -10.81 13.85 -20.15
N ALA A 229 -11.33 14.67 -19.23
CA ALA A 229 -11.24 16.13 -19.34
C ALA A 229 -9.80 16.67 -19.19
N ARG A 230 -8.92 15.92 -18.50
CA ARG A 230 -7.55 16.35 -18.17
C ARG A 230 -6.46 15.66 -18.97
N LEU A 231 -6.79 14.61 -19.73
CA LEU A 231 -5.81 13.85 -20.52
C LEU A 231 -4.94 14.74 -21.43
N ALA A 232 -5.53 15.80 -21.99
CA ALA A 232 -4.85 16.71 -22.89
C ALA A 232 -3.94 17.73 -22.17
N SER A 233 -4.20 18.07 -20.92
CA SER A 233 -3.56 19.20 -20.23
C SER A 233 -2.48 18.84 -19.21
N GLU A 234 -2.60 17.71 -18.51
CA GLU A 234 -1.73 17.42 -17.37
C GLU A 234 -0.78 16.24 -17.60
N ARG A 235 -1.08 15.34 -18.54
CA ARG A 235 -0.25 14.13 -18.81
C ARG A 235 0.57 14.17 -20.09
N SER A 236 0.38 15.19 -20.93
CA SER A 236 0.99 15.25 -22.26
C SER A 236 2.41 15.81 -22.30
N ALA A 237 2.95 16.34 -21.23
CA ALA A 237 4.07 17.25 -21.31
C ALA A 237 5.46 16.60 -21.43
N ALA A 238 5.66 15.31 -21.08
CA ALA A 238 6.98 14.73 -21.22
C ALA A 238 7.00 13.19 -21.24
N PRO A 239 7.60 12.53 -22.22
CA PRO A 239 7.75 11.08 -22.26
C PRO A 239 8.63 10.57 -21.11
N LEU A 240 8.21 9.51 -20.43
CA LEU A 240 9.03 8.80 -19.42
C LEU A 240 10.25 8.08 -20.04
N ALA A 241 10.42 8.11 -21.34
CA ALA A 241 11.54 7.55 -22.12
C ALA A 241 12.10 6.23 -21.59
N ALA A 242 11.23 5.39 -20.99
CA ALA A 242 11.62 4.13 -20.43
C ALA A 242 10.99 3.04 -21.27
N GLY A 243 11.72 2.41 -22.13
CA GLY A 243 11.28 1.24 -22.85
C GLY A 243 11.01 0.05 -21.88
N PHE A 244 10.71 -1.08 -22.44
CA PHE A 244 10.44 -2.33 -21.69
C PHE A 244 11.56 -2.73 -20.71
N TYR A 245 12.82 -2.49 -21.09
CA TYR A 245 13.96 -2.86 -20.26
C TYR A 245 14.06 -2.09 -18.91
N PRO A 246 13.89 -0.78 -18.83
CA PRO A 246 13.78 -0.08 -17.56
C PRO A 246 12.66 -0.65 -16.67
N LEU A 247 11.49 -1.01 -17.22
CA LEU A 247 10.42 -1.64 -16.46
C LEU A 247 10.86 -2.98 -15.85
N VAL A 248 11.56 -3.83 -16.61
CA VAL A 248 12.13 -5.09 -16.10
C VAL A 248 13.10 -4.82 -14.93
N ARG A 249 13.98 -3.84 -15.07
CA ARG A 249 14.90 -3.43 -14.00
C ARG A 249 14.16 -2.93 -12.77
N MET A 250 13.11 -2.12 -12.94
CA MET A 250 12.29 -1.63 -11.83
C MET A 250 11.63 -2.79 -11.08
N ILE A 251 10.99 -3.73 -11.78
CA ILE A 251 10.35 -4.89 -11.16
C ILE A 251 11.38 -5.74 -10.41
N ALA A 252 12.50 -6.06 -11.05
CA ALA A 252 13.57 -6.85 -10.44
C ALA A 252 14.07 -6.21 -9.14
N ARG A 253 14.38 -4.92 -9.17
CA ARG A 253 14.95 -4.18 -8.04
C ARG A 253 13.91 -3.85 -7.00
N GLN A 254 12.81 -3.19 -7.37
CA GLN A 254 11.85 -2.66 -6.40
C GLN A 254 10.95 -3.74 -5.82
N VAL A 255 10.61 -4.79 -6.59
CA VAL A 255 9.71 -5.84 -6.09
C VAL A 255 10.52 -7.00 -5.52
N THR A 256 11.37 -7.66 -6.33
CA THR A 256 12.04 -8.89 -5.88
C THR A 256 13.17 -8.59 -4.88
N LEU A 257 14.12 -7.75 -5.28
CA LEU A 257 15.24 -7.40 -4.41
C LEU A 257 14.78 -6.46 -3.29
N GLY A 258 13.84 -5.55 -3.56
CA GLY A 258 13.24 -4.67 -2.56
C GLY A 258 12.57 -5.44 -1.42
N LEU A 259 11.82 -6.51 -1.73
CA LEU A 259 11.25 -7.38 -0.70
C LEU A 259 12.34 -8.07 0.15
N ILE A 260 13.43 -8.53 -0.47
CA ILE A 260 14.46 -9.33 0.22
C ILE A 260 15.42 -8.44 1.00
N LEU A 261 15.88 -7.34 0.39
CA LEU A 261 16.98 -6.51 0.89
C LEU A 261 16.53 -5.19 1.51
N GLY A 262 15.29 -4.76 1.19
CA GLY A 262 14.82 -3.43 1.52
C GLY A 262 15.51 -2.31 0.74
N ALA A 263 15.08 -1.06 0.97
CA ALA A 263 15.67 0.11 0.32
C ALA A 263 17.15 0.29 0.67
N HIS A 264 17.51 0.11 1.95
CA HIS A 264 18.91 0.19 2.39
C HIS A 264 19.82 -0.85 1.70
N GLY A 265 19.38 -2.11 1.63
CA GLY A 265 20.16 -3.15 0.97
C GLY A 265 20.28 -2.94 -0.53
N LEU A 266 19.27 -2.37 -1.16
CA LEU A 266 19.31 -2.02 -2.57
C LEU A 266 20.38 -0.96 -2.87
N THR A 267 20.57 0.04 -2.00
CA THR A 267 21.66 1.04 -2.18
C THR A 267 23.04 0.39 -2.12
N GLN A 268 23.21 -0.57 -1.22
CA GLN A 268 24.49 -1.27 -1.06
C GLN A 268 24.88 -2.10 -2.28
N ILE A 269 23.91 -2.67 -3.00
CA ILE A 269 24.15 -3.48 -4.20
C ILE A 269 24.11 -2.68 -5.51
N ALA A 270 23.87 -1.38 -5.49
CA ALA A 270 23.63 -0.57 -6.69
C ALA A 270 24.77 -0.67 -7.74
N GLY A 271 26.02 -0.79 -7.31
CA GLY A 271 27.20 -0.96 -8.18
C GLY A 271 27.61 -2.42 -8.44
N SER A 272 26.83 -3.41 -7.95
CA SER A 272 27.22 -4.82 -8.06
C SER A 272 26.91 -5.42 -9.44
N PHE A 273 27.55 -6.59 -9.73
CA PHE A 273 27.23 -7.39 -10.91
C PHE A 273 25.74 -7.71 -11.05
N VAL A 274 25.06 -8.03 -9.94
CA VAL A 274 23.63 -8.34 -9.93
C VAL A 274 22.82 -7.14 -10.44
N ALA A 275 23.19 -5.94 -10.02
CA ALA A 275 22.48 -4.71 -10.40
C ALA A 275 22.69 -4.33 -11.88
N GLY A 276 23.77 -4.76 -12.52
CA GLY A 276 24.10 -4.47 -13.93
C GLY A 276 23.76 -5.59 -14.91
N ASN A 277 23.56 -6.83 -14.45
CA ASN A 277 23.38 -7.97 -15.34
C ASN A 277 21.93 -8.12 -15.82
N VAL A 278 21.72 -7.94 -17.15
CA VAL A 278 20.41 -7.99 -17.80
C VAL A 278 19.71 -9.33 -17.59
N ALA A 279 20.43 -10.43 -17.75
CA ALA A 279 19.85 -11.77 -17.62
C ALA A 279 19.37 -12.04 -16.19
N VAL A 280 20.21 -11.68 -15.19
CA VAL A 280 19.84 -11.80 -13.76
C VAL A 280 18.63 -10.96 -13.45
N LEU A 281 18.60 -9.69 -13.88
CA LEU A 281 17.46 -8.80 -13.63
C LEU A 281 16.17 -9.30 -14.32
N THR A 282 16.27 -9.87 -15.52
CA THR A 282 15.11 -10.47 -16.21
C THR A 282 14.56 -11.65 -15.44
N VAL A 283 15.40 -12.53 -14.93
CA VAL A 283 14.99 -13.66 -14.08
C VAL A 283 14.34 -13.15 -12.79
N LEU A 284 14.96 -12.19 -12.11
CA LEU A 284 14.42 -11.60 -10.90
C LEU A 284 13.08 -10.91 -11.13
N ALA A 285 12.88 -10.24 -12.27
CA ALA A 285 11.59 -9.62 -12.61
C ALA A 285 10.50 -10.66 -12.93
N ALA A 286 10.87 -11.81 -13.49
CA ALA A 286 9.92 -12.89 -13.78
C ALA A 286 9.39 -13.57 -12.51
N VAL A 287 10.18 -13.63 -11.42
CA VAL A 287 9.79 -14.31 -10.18
C VAL A 287 8.47 -13.80 -9.61
N PRO A 288 8.28 -12.50 -9.29
CA PRO A 288 7.03 -12.02 -8.73
C PRO A 288 5.85 -12.20 -9.71
N LEU A 289 6.07 -12.07 -11.00
CA LEU A 289 5.05 -12.30 -12.01
C LEU A 289 4.57 -13.75 -12.00
N ILE A 290 5.50 -14.71 -12.01
CA ILE A 290 5.18 -16.15 -11.99
C ILE A 290 4.45 -16.51 -10.69
N VAL A 291 4.95 -16.03 -9.54
CA VAL A 291 4.36 -16.30 -8.22
C VAL A 291 2.96 -15.72 -8.12
N CYS A 292 2.77 -14.47 -8.52
CA CYS A 292 1.45 -13.82 -8.47
C CYS A 292 0.46 -14.44 -9.49
N LEU A 293 0.90 -14.81 -10.69
CA LEU A 293 0.08 -15.52 -11.65
C LEU A 293 -0.34 -16.91 -11.14
N TRP A 294 0.58 -17.64 -10.50
CA TRP A 294 0.26 -18.91 -9.87
C TRP A 294 -0.77 -18.74 -8.76
N ALA A 295 -0.60 -17.73 -7.90
CA ALA A 295 -1.55 -17.39 -6.85
C ALA A 295 -2.91 -16.89 -7.41
N ALA A 296 -2.91 -16.15 -8.50
CA ALA A 296 -4.11 -15.69 -9.20
C ALA A 296 -4.89 -16.88 -9.83
N TRP A 297 -4.22 -17.96 -10.16
CA TRP A 297 -4.86 -19.16 -10.74
C TRP A 297 -5.35 -20.14 -9.68
N HIS A 298 -4.53 -20.42 -8.64
CA HIS A 298 -4.77 -21.50 -7.69
C HIS A 298 -5.14 -21.02 -6.28
N GLY A 299 -4.98 -19.75 -5.99
CA GLY A 299 -5.21 -19.17 -4.66
C GLY A 299 -6.69 -19.05 -4.29
N PRO A 300 -6.98 -18.74 -3.02
CA PRO A 300 -8.34 -18.41 -2.57
C PRO A 300 -8.86 -17.16 -3.30
N ALA A 301 -10.18 -17.03 -3.40
CA ALA A 301 -10.85 -15.98 -4.20
C ALA A 301 -10.33 -14.56 -3.91
N ILE A 302 -10.13 -14.23 -2.64
CA ILE A 302 -9.60 -12.92 -2.24
C ILE A 302 -8.17 -12.69 -2.73
N LEU A 303 -7.29 -13.71 -2.68
CA LEU A 303 -5.91 -13.59 -3.16
C LEU A 303 -5.87 -13.45 -4.69
N ARG A 304 -6.70 -14.21 -5.41
CA ARG A 304 -6.84 -14.10 -6.86
C ARG A 304 -7.26 -12.68 -7.27
N ALA A 305 -8.30 -12.16 -6.62
CA ALA A 305 -8.78 -10.82 -6.85
C ALA A 305 -7.73 -9.76 -6.46
N PHE A 306 -7.00 -9.98 -5.37
CA PHE A 306 -5.95 -9.05 -4.94
C PHE A 306 -4.77 -9.01 -5.92
N CYS A 307 -4.32 -10.16 -6.43
CA CYS A 307 -3.28 -10.21 -7.46
C CYS A 307 -3.73 -9.48 -8.73
N PHE A 308 -4.98 -9.69 -9.17
CA PHE A 308 -5.54 -8.96 -10.30
C PHE A 308 -5.56 -7.44 -10.05
N TYR A 309 -6.08 -7.02 -8.89
CA TYR A 309 -6.17 -5.61 -8.51
C TYR A 309 -4.80 -4.96 -8.40
N ALA A 310 -3.86 -5.60 -7.73
CA ALA A 310 -2.48 -5.12 -7.58
C ALA A 310 -1.78 -4.97 -8.94
N PHE A 311 -1.96 -5.95 -9.82
CA PHE A 311 -1.43 -5.89 -11.18
C PHE A 311 -2.06 -4.75 -11.98
N ALA A 312 -3.38 -4.58 -11.92
CA ALA A 312 -4.08 -3.51 -12.62
C ALA A 312 -3.66 -2.13 -12.14
N VAL A 313 -3.52 -1.94 -10.81
CA VAL A 313 -3.01 -0.69 -10.21
C VAL A 313 -1.59 -0.40 -10.70
N PHE A 314 -0.69 -1.37 -10.63
CA PHE A 314 0.68 -1.23 -11.08
C PHE A 314 0.76 -0.94 -12.59
N ALA A 315 -0.01 -1.67 -13.39
CA ALA A 315 -0.04 -1.50 -14.84
C ALA A 315 -0.49 -0.08 -15.23
N LEU A 316 -1.54 0.43 -14.59
CA LEU A 316 -2.05 1.77 -14.90
C LEU A 316 -1.15 2.88 -14.35
N ALA A 317 -0.65 2.71 -13.13
CA ALA A 317 0.11 3.77 -12.45
C ALA A 317 1.54 3.92 -12.98
N LEU A 318 2.20 2.84 -13.34
CA LEU A 318 3.61 2.84 -13.71
C LEU A 318 3.93 2.10 -15.02
N ALA A 319 3.46 0.85 -15.20
CA ALA A 319 3.92 0.02 -16.32
C ALA A 319 3.49 0.58 -17.68
N ALA A 320 2.23 0.98 -17.84
CA ALA A 320 1.74 1.56 -19.08
C ALA A 320 2.41 2.92 -19.39
N PRO A 321 2.52 3.88 -18.44
CA PRO A 321 3.30 5.10 -18.64
C PRO A 321 4.77 4.82 -18.99
N SER A 322 5.42 3.86 -18.33
CA SER A 322 6.82 3.51 -18.59
C SER A 322 7.03 2.95 -19.99
N ILE A 323 6.16 2.04 -20.45
CA ILE A 323 6.22 1.44 -21.79
C ILE A 323 5.90 2.49 -22.85
N ALA A 324 4.92 3.34 -22.61
CA ALA A 324 4.53 4.42 -23.54
C ALA A 324 5.55 5.57 -23.62
N GLY A 325 6.58 5.56 -22.78
CA GLY A 325 7.65 6.55 -22.81
C GLY A 325 7.26 7.92 -22.22
N PHE A 326 6.28 7.99 -21.32
CA PHE A 326 5.95 9.24 -20.61
C PHE A 326 7.00 9.56 -19.55
N ARG A 327 7.47 10.80 -19.51
CA ARG A 327 8.30 11.33 -18.42
C ARG A 327 7.43 12.04 -17.38
N TRP A 328 7.76 11.83 -16.13
CA TRP A 328 7.25 12.61 -15.01
C TRP A 328 8.27 13.70 -14.69
N PRO A 329 7.97 14.97 -14.93
CA PRO A 329 8.96 16.04 -14.72
C PRO A 329 9.53 16.09 -13.30
N SER A 330 8.74 15.64 -12.30
CA SER A 330 9.11 15.60 -10.88
C SER A 330 9.90 14.36 -10.46
N LEU A 331 10.03 13.35 -11.32
CA LEU A 331 10.65 12.07 -10.96
C LEU A 331 12.03 11.85 -11.62
N GLY A 332 12.51 12.80 -12.43
CA GLY A 332 13.79 12.67 -13.09
C GLY A 332 13.86 11.56 -14.15
N ASP A 333 15.04 10.99 -14.35
CA ASP A 333 15.25 9.82 -15.20
C ASP A 333 14.55 8.60 -14.57
N PRO A 334 13.87 7.73 -15.35
CA PRO A 334 13.39 6.43 -14.87
C PRO A 334 14.47 5.59 -14.14
N ALA A 335 15.74 5.81 -14.47
CA ALA A 335 16.86 5.28 -13.71
C ALA A 335 16.86 5.76 -12.25
N ASP A 336 16.37 6.96 -11.95
CA ASP A 336 16.31 7.51 -10.60
C ASP A 336 15.20 6.86 -9.76
N ILE A 337 14.07 6.47 -10.36
CA ILE A 337 13.07 5.62 -9.69
C ILE A 337 13.68 4.29 -9.31
N VAL A 338 14.60 3.78 -10.14
CA VAL A 338 15.38 2.56 -9.86
C VAL A 338 16.47 2.83 -8.81
N ASN A 339 16.96 4.05 -8.72
CA ASN A 339 18.10 4.46 -7.87
C ASN A 339 17.70 5.30 -6.65
N PHE A 340 16.49 5.07 -6.07
CA PHE A 340 16.08 5.65 -4.77
C PHE A 340 15.59 7.09 -4.77
N HIS A 341 14.92 7.54 -5.81
CA HIS A 341 14.12 8.75 -5.64
C HIS A 341 12.90 8.43 -4.74
N PRO A 342 12.74 9.09 -3.57
CA PRO A 342 11.69 8.75 -2.60
C PRO A 342 10.27 8.79 -3.18
N GLY A 343 10.02 9.60 -4.20
CA GLY A 343 8.71 9.76 -4.81
C GLY A 343 8.23 8.64 -5.75
N GLY A 344 9.03 7.60 -5.98
CA GLY A 344 8.69 6.51 -6.90
C GLY A 344 8.33 5.19 -6.25
N ILE A 345 8.71 4.99 -4.99
CA ILE A 345 8.57 3.70 -4.29
C ILE A 345 7.09 3.36 -4.06
N ARG A 346 6.22 4.34 -3.86
CA ARG A 346 4.78 4.17 -3.69
C ARG A 346 4.10 3.35 -4.79
N TYR A 347 4.59 3.39 -6.02
CA TYR A 347 4.03 2.62 -7.13
C TYR A 347 4.23 1.12 -6.99
N PHE A 348 5.17 0.70 -6.15
CA PHE A 348 5.51 -0.70 -5.92
C PHE A 348 4.81 -1.31 -4.70
N LEU A 349 4.05 -0.53 -3.91
CA LEU A 349 3.34 -1.04 -2.73
C LEU A 349 2.45 -2.24 -3.06
N TYR A 350 1.61 -2.13 -4.08
CA TYR A 350 0.67 -3.19 -4.45
C TYR A 350 1.37 -4.44 -5.00
N PRO A 351 2.31 -4.34 -5.96
CA PRO A 351 3.05 -5.52 -6.41
C PRO A 351 3.91 -6.16 -5.31
N LEU A 352 4.52 -5.37 -4.40
CA LEU A 352 5.23 -5.90 -3.24
C LEU A 352 4.31 -6.70 -2.32
N LEU A 353 3.15 -6.14 -1.96
CA LEU A 353 2.15 -6.82 -1.13
C LEU A 353 1.62 -8.08 -1.81
N ALA A 354 1.28 -8.01 -3.11
CA ALA A 354 0.79 -9.17 -3.84
C ALA A 354 1.83 -10.29 -3.89
N PHE A 355 3.08 -9.95 -4.15
CA PHE A 355 4.19 -10.91 -4.16
C PHE A 355 4.41 -11.53 -2.77
N ALA A 356 4.52 -10.72 -1.73
CA ALA A 356 4.77 -11.19 -0.38
C ALA A 356 3.61 -12.05 0.18
N ILE A 357 2.34 -11.65 -0.03
CA ILE A 357 1.17 -12.43 0.38
C ILE A 357 1.10 -13.74 -0.41
N SER A 358 1.43 -13.73 -1.70
CA SER A 358 1.47 -14.93 -2.54
C SER A 358 2.56 -15.91 -2.08
N LEU A 359 3.75 -15.42 -1.72
CA LEU A 359 4.80 -16.23 -1.10
C LEU A 359 4.33 -16.84 0.23
N GLY A 360 3.66 -16.05 1.09
CA GLY A 360 3.08 -16.53 2.34
C GLY A 360 2.06 -17.65 2.11
N TRP A 361 1.19 -17.48 1.12
CA TRP A 361 0.23 -18.50 0.72
C TRP A 361 0.91 -19.77 0.21
N LEU A 362 1.93 -19.67 -0.64
CA LEU A 362 2.72 -20.82 -1.13
C LEU A 362 3.40 -21.55 0.02
N ALA A 363 4.04 -20.83 0.92
CA ALA A 363 4.70 -21.40 2.09
C ALA A 363 3.71 -22.16 3.00
N MET A 364 2.55 -21.57 3.28
CA MET A 364 1.51 -22.21 4.10
C MET A 364 0.89 -23.42 3.39
N THR A 365 0.67 -23.37 2.10
CA THR A 365 0.01 -24.43 1.36
C THR A 365 0.92 -25.64 1.15
N TYR A 366 2.19 -25.43 0.88
CA TYR A 366 3.09 -26.49 0.44
C TYR A 366 4.19 -26.84 1.43
N ALA A 367 4.72 -25.89 2.21
CA ALA A 367 5.79 -26.15 3.20
C ALA A 367 5.22 -26.52 4.58
N ALA A 368 4.26 -25.79 5.10
CA ALA A 368 3.77 -25.96 6.47
C ALA A 368 3.25 -27.38 6.77
N PRO A 369 2.49 -28.06 5.88
CA PRO A 369 2.05 -29.45 6.13
C PRO A 369 3.20 -30.45 6.18
N TRP A 370 4.32 -30.16 5.54
CA TRP A 370 5.51 -31.00 5.57
C TRP A 370 6.30 -30.78 6.85
N VAL A 371 6.52 -29.52 7.23
CA VAL A 371 7.22 -29.14 8.47
C VAL A 371 6.48 -29.70 9.69
N SER A 372 5.16 -29.57 9.76
CA SER A 372 4.36 -30.12 10.85
C SER A 372 4.52 -31.64 10.99
N ARG A 373 4.57 -32.36 9.87
CA ARG A 373 4.81 -33.82 9.89
C ARG A 373 6.21 -34.18 10.36
N LEU A 374 7.22 -33.38 10.10
CA LEU A 374 8.58 -33.61 10.60
C LEU A 374 8.66 -33.39 12.11
N LEU A 375 8.04 -32.32 12.62
CA LEU A 375 8.06 -31.97 14.04
C LEU A 375 7.26 -32.94 14.92
N HIS A 376 6.21 -33.56 14.36
CA HIS A 376 5.31 -34.47 15.10
C HIS A 376 5.57 -35.97 14.81
N ARG A 377 6.68 -36.32 14.13
CA ARG A 377 7.07 -37.74 13.98
C ARG A 377 7.44 -38.30 15.34
N SER A 378 6.51 -39.12 15.91
CA SER A 378 6.84 -40.00 16.99
C SER A 378 7.92 -41.02 16.54
N PRO A 379 8.92 -41.33 17.36
CA PRO A 379 9.95 -42.32 17.04
C PRO A 379 9.41 -43.69 16.63
N ARG A 380 8.15 -44.03 17.05
CA ARG A 380 7.47 -45.27 16.72
C ARG A 380 6.84 -45.37 15.34
N SER A 381 6.75 -44.27 14.56
CA SER A 381 6.14 -44.29 13.23
C SER A 381 7.18 -44.20 12.10
N ALA A 382 8.36 -44.77 12.32
CA ALA A 382 9.40 -44.88 11.28
C ALA A 382 9.06 -45.95 10.20
N ALA A 383 7.82 -46.04 9.79
CA ALA A 383 7.48 -46.69 8.54
C ALA A 383 8.12 -45.88 7.40
N LEU A 384 9.00 -46.54 6.67
CA LEU A 384 9.70 -46.01 5.50
C LEU A 384 8.72 -45.16 4.62
N PRO A 385 9.14 -43.99 4.11
CA PRO A 385 8.30 -43.22 3.22
C PRO A 385 7.87 -44.13 2.07
N ARG A 386 6.55 -44.32 1.93
CA ARG A 386 6.00 -45.02 0.76
C ARG A 386 6.67 -44.45 -0.50
N ARG A 387 7.45 -45.30 -1.18
CA ARG A 387 8.01 -45.04 -2.51
C ARG A 387 6.86 -44.66 -3.44
N GLY A 388 6.64 -43.35 -3.68
CA GLY A 388 5.52 -42.90 -4.53
C GLY A 388 5.03 -41.48 -4.24
N ALA A 389 5.77 -40.65 -3.49
CA ALA A 389 5.46 -39.22 -3.47
C ALA A 389 5.50 -38.72 -4.94
N SER A 390 4.33 -38.38 -5.50
CA SER A 390 4.25 -37.97 -6.90
C SER A 390 5.20 -36.79 -7.13
N ARG A 391 5.83 -36.71 -8.30
CA ARG A 391 6.73 -35.62 -8.72
C ARG A 391 6.09 -34.24 -8.40
N ARG A 392 4.76 -34.12 -8.53
CA ARG A 392 3.99 -32.93 -8.17
C ARG A 392 4.08 -32.55 -6.69
N ALA A 393 4.01 -33.54 -5.77
CA ALA A 393 4.13 -33.30 -4.34
C ALA A 393 5.55 -32.86 -3.94
N TRP A 394 6.57 -33.36 -4.60
CA TRP A 394 7.95 -32.96 -4.42
C TRP A 394 8.17 -31.52 -4.89
N VAL A 395 7.76 -31.19 -6.11
CA VAL A 395 7.86 -29.82 -6.68
C VAL A 395 7.12 -28.82 -5.77
N GLY A 396 5.90 -29.14 -5.32
CA GLY A 396 5.17 -28.25 -4.41
C GLY A 396 5.93 -27.99 -3.12
N ARG A 397 6.58 -28.97 -2.53
CA ARG A 397 7.42 -28.78 -1.31
C ARG A 397 8.60 -27.85 -1.58
N VAL A 398 9.32 -28.06 -2.66
CA VAL A 398 10.46 -27.20 -3.04
C VAL A 398 10.02 -25.76 -3.20
N VAL A 399 8.92 -25.54 -3.94
CA VAL A 399 8.33 -24.19 -4.13
C VAL A 399 7.91 -23.56 -2.79
N GLY A 400 7.23 -24.33 -1.92
CA GLY A 400 6.82 -23.82 -0.60
C GLY A 400 7.98 -23.48 0.32
N VAL A 401 9.02 -24.31 0.32
CA VAL A 401 10.24 -24.07 1.11
C VAL A 401 11.01 -22.86 0.55
N ALA A 402 11.14 -22.74 -0.77
CA ALA A 402 11.75 -21.58 -1.39
C ALA A 402 10.98 -20.28 -1.06
N ALA A 403 9.64 -20.31 -1.12
CA ALA A 403 8.81 -19.16 -0.73
C ALA A 403 9.01 -18.78 0.75
N ALA A 404 9.05 -19.77 1.66
CA ALA A 404 9.35 -19.53 3.06
C ALA A 404 10.76 -18.94 3.27
N ALA A 405 11.76 -19.46 2.55
CA ALA A 405 13.14 -18.95 2.61
C ALA A 405 13.23 -17.49 2.16
N VAL A 406 12.52 -17.10 1.10
CA VAL A 406 12.45 -15.71 0.65
C VAL A 406 11.84 -14.81 1.73
N LEU A 407 10.75 -15.23 2.38
CA LEU A 407 10.13 -14.45 3.47
C LEU A 407 11.02 -14.34 4.70
N VAL A 408 11.74 -15.42 5.04
CA VAL A 408 12.73 -15.39 6.12
C VAL A 408 13.88 -14.45 5.78
N ALA A 409 14.39 -14.50 4.55
CA ALA A 409 15.42 -13.57 4.08
C ALA A 409 14.90 -12.11 4.12
N SER A 410 13.65 -11.88 3.68
CA SER A 410 13.00 -10.56 3.80
C SER A 410 12.96 -10.08 5.25
N ALA A 411 12.59 -10.93 6.20
CA ALA A 411 12.54 -10.58 7.62
C ALA A 411 13.95 -10.26 8.20
N LEU A 412 14.94 -11.05 7.84
CA LEU A 412 16.30 -10.92 8.37
C LEU A 412 17.09 -9.74 7.78
N PHE A 413 16.83 -9.41 6.52
CA PHE A 413 17.55 -8.37 5.80
C PHE A 413 16.64 -7.16 5.51
N GLY A 414 15.61 -7.32 4.68
CA GLY A 414 14.75 -6.23 4.24
C GLY A 414 14.04 -5.54 5.39
N VAL A 415 13.26 -6.26 6.19
CA VAL A 415 12.54 -5.70 7.33
C VAL A 415 13.47 -5.10 8.38
N ARG A 416 14.56 -5.82 8.70
CA ARG A 416 15.51 -5.35 9.73
C ARG A 416 16.21 -4.07 9.31
N LEU A 417 16.63 -3.96 8.04
CA LEU A 417 17.36 -2.80 7.55
C LEU A 417 16.44 -1.59 7.29
N ASP A 418 15.21 -1.85 6.88
CA ASP A 418 14.21 -0.81 6.57
C ASP A 418 13.25 -0.53 7.72
N TRP A 419 13.43 -1.12 8.91
CA TRP A 419 12.52 -0.86 10.03
C TRP A 419 12.44 0.61 10.36
N THR A 420 13.58 1.29 10.39
CA THR A 420 13.63 2.74 10.59
C THR A 420 13.70 3.42 9.23
N TYR A 421 12.67 4.20 8.91
CA TYR A 421 12.62 4.99 7.69
C TYR A 421 13.60 6.16 7.73
N PRO A 422 14.12 6.60 6.58
CA PRO A 422 14.91 7.81 6.51
C PRO A 422 14.14 8.98 7.12
N PRO A 423 14.74 9.75 8.06
CA PRO A 423 14.06 10.91 8.61
C PRO A 423 13.83 11.96 7.53
N TYR A 424 12.77 12.72 7.68
CA TYR A 424 12.57 13.93 6.88
C TYR A 424 13.72 14.90 7.12
N LEU A 425 14.10 15.64 6.09
CA LEU A 425 15.03 16.76 6.27
C LEU A 425 14.37 17.80 7.18
N GLU A 426 15.16 18.35 8.10
CA GLU A 426 14.69 19.43 8.97
C GLU A 426 14.63 20.73 8.17
N GLU A 427 13.46 21.11 7.70
CA GLU A 427 13.22 22.35 6.97
C GLU A 427 12.82 23.50 7.89
N HIS A 428 12.97 23.31 9.21
CA HIS A 428 12.68 24.33 10.24
C HIS A 428 11.27 24.92 10.12
N TRP A 429 10.26 24.07 10.05
CA TRP A 429 8.88 24.46 9.77
C TRP A 429 8.39 25.61 10.65
N ALA A 430 8.71 25.63 11.94
CA ALA A 430 8.33 26.72 12.84
C ALA A 430 8.92 28.08 12.40
N ALA A 431 10.18 28.10 11.98
CA ALA A 431 10.82 29.31 11.47
C ALA A 431 10.19 29.76 10.14
N GLN A 432 9.80 28.82 9.27
CA GLN A 432 9.12 29.13 8.02
C GLN A 432 7.72 29.72 8.27
N VAL A 433 6.98 29.18 9.25
CA VAL A 433 5.68 29.74 9.67
C VAL A 433 5.86 31.17 10.19
N HIS A 434 6.86 31.41 11.04
CA HIS A 434 7.14 32.76 11.52
C HIS A 434 7.45 33.74 10.38
N ARG A 435 8.15 33.30 9.33
CA ARG A 435 8.39 34.15 8.14
C ARG A 435 7.09 34.57 7.44
N ILE A 436 6.06 33.71 7.44
CA ILE A 436 4.75 34.07 6.87
C ILE A 436 4.05 35.10 7.76
N GLU A 437 4.09 34.89 9.09
CA GLU A 437 3.42 35.75 10.07
C GLU A 437 3.94 37.17 10.10
N VAL A 438 5.26 37.36 9.86
CA VAL A 438 5.90 38.68 9.86
C VAL A 438 5.99 39.33 8.49
N ALA A 439 5.65 38.57 7.42
CA ALA A 439 5.71 39.11 6.05
C ALA A 439 4.59 40.12 5.82
N PRO A 440 4.84 41.21 5.03
CA PRO A 440 3.78 42.13 4.64
C PRO A 440 2.62 41.40 3.96
N HIS A 441 1.40 41.85 4.27
CA HIS A 441 0.18 41.30 3.66
C HIS A 441 0.29 41.24 2.12
N GLY A 442 -0.10 40.11 1.53
CA GLY A 442 -0.02 39.88 0.08
C GLY A 442 1.33 39.37 -0.41
N THR A 443 2.35 39.30 0.44
CA THR A 443 3.67 38.74 0.09
C THR A 443 3.59 37.23 -0.10
N VAL A 444 4.15 36.72 -1.21
CA VAL A 444 4.31 35.28 -1.44
C VAL A 444 5.56 34.78 -0.71
N VAL A 445 5.39 33.91 0.24
CA VAL A 445 6.48 33.24 0.96
C VAL A 445 6.64 31.82 0.43
N VAL A 446 7.82 31.51 -0.12
CA VAL A 446 8.16 30.17 -0.59
C VAL A 446 8.85 29.41 0.54
N ILE A 447 8.32 28.25 0.88
CA ILE A 447 8.73 27.41 2.01
C ILE A 447 9.23 26.08 1.45
N PRO A 448 10.47 25.67 1.77
CA PRO A 448 10.94 24.33 1.45
C PRO A 448 10.17 23.27 2.25
N ILE A 449 9.91 22.15 1.65
CA ILE A 449 9.27 20.97 2.25
C ILE A 449 9.97 19.68 1.78
N ASN A 450 9.67 18.57 2.42
CA ASN A 450 10.20 17.27 2.02
C ASN A 450 9.48 16.69 0.79
N PRO A 451 10.19 15.90 -0.06
CA PRO A 451 11.63 15.71 -0.08
C PRO A 451 12.36 16.93 -0.65
N ARG A 452 13.69 16.95 -0.53
CA ARG A 452 14.53 18.08 -0.97
C ARG A 452 14.16 18.56 -2.38
N GLY A 453 14.05 19.89 -2.53
CA GLY A 453 13.69 20.53 -3.79
C GLY A 453 12.18 20.77 -3.96
N TRP A 454 11.34 20.25 -3.07
CA TRP A 454 9.92 20.57 -3.03
C TRP A 454 9.66 21.86 -2.24
N THR A 455 8.67 22.60 -2.66
CA THR A 455 8.30 23.87 -2.01
C THR A 455 6.78 24.02 -1.96
N VAL A 456 6.31 24.80 -1.00
CA VAL A 456 4.95 25.32 -0.93
C VAL A 456 4.99 26.84 -0.92
N SER A 457 4.09 27.48 -1.67
CA SER A 457 4.00 28.95 -1.75
C SER A 457 2.72 29.42 -1.05
N LEU A 458 2.87 30.22 -0.01
CA LEU A 458 1.75 30.77 0.74
C LEU A 458 1.78 32.30 0.71
N VAL A 459 0.60 32.91 0.61
CA VAL A 459 0.44 34.36 0.63
C VAL A 459 0.23 34.81 2.06
N ALA A 460 1.05 35.72 2.57
CA ALA A 460 0.90 36.31 3.90
C ALA A 460 -0.46 37.02 4.01
N ARG A 461 -1.22 36.77 5.07
CA ARG A 461 -2.58 37.27 5.29
C ARG A 461 -2.63 38.23 6.48
#